data_00cb963fa5c542a21914de74cf838194
#
_entry.id   00cb963fa5c542a21914de74cf838194
#
_cell.length_a   1.000
_cell.length_b   1.000
_cell.length_c   1.000
_cell.angle_alpha   90.00
_cell.angle_beta   90.00
_cell.angle_gamma   90.00
#
_symmetry.space_group_name_H-M   'P 1'
#
loop_
_entity.id
_entity.type
_entity.pdbx_description
1 polymer ?
#
loop_
_entity_poly.entity_id
_entity_poly.type
_entity_poly.pdbx_seq_one_letter_code
_entity_poly.pdbx_strand_id
1 'polypeptide(L)'
;KCPHCDVSLHAHNNGKLICHYCGYEQNHVKICPSCGSKYISGFKAGTQKIEELVKKEFPKARILRMDFDTTRSKDSYEKILSAFANQEADILIGTQMIVKGHDFPNVTLVGVLAADLSLYVSDYHAAERTFQLLTQAAGRAGRGEKPGEVIIQTYNPEHYSVICAKNQDYNQFYEEEIFYRQAMRYPPVWHMLVVLCASKEEAEAYACAKELADTMEKVQADKKLQMIGPADAAVAKVNDIYKKVLYFKHPDYGVLIQIKDKVEQLMEEKQGVKNISVQFDFDPVNGF
;
A
#
# COMPACT_ATOMS: atom_id res chain seq x y z
N LYS A 1 -7.92 -10.80 -13.40
CA LYS A 1 -7.15 -11.23 -12.22
C LYS A 1 -6.12 -12.28 -12.62
N CYS A 2 -5.08 -12.46 -11.81
CA CYS A 2 -4.12 -13.56 -11.92
C CYS A 2 -4.80 -14.89 -11.56
N PRO A 3 -4.53 -16.02 -12.27
CA PRO A 3 -5.09 -17.32 -11.89
C PRO A 3 -4.52 -17.88 -10.58
N HIS A 4 -3.27 -17.49 -10.22
CA HIS A 4 -2.56 -17.97 -9.04
C HIS A 4 -2.63 -17.02 -7.83
N CYS A 5 -3.04 -15.77 -8.05
CA CYS A 5 -3.11 -14.75 -7.02
C CYS A 5 -4.42 -13.96 -7.11
N ASP A 6 -4.97 -13.57 -5.98
CA ASP A 6 -6.20 -12.76 -5.98
C ASP A 6 -5.91 -11.27 -6.21
N VAL A 7 -5.12 -10.97 -7.25
CA VAL A 7 -4.76 -9.61 -7.64
C VAL A 7 -5.01 -9.37 -9.13
N SER A 8 -5.17 -8.11 -9.51
CA SER A 8 -5.24 -7.72 -10.91
C SER A 8 -3.88 -7.87 -11.58
N LEU A 9 -3.88 -8.26 -12.85
CA LEU A 9 -2.68 -8.24 -13.69
C LEU A 9 -2.36 -6.81 -14.12
N HIS A 10 -1.09 -6.48 -14.19
CA HIS A 10 -0.59 -5.18 -14.64
C HIS A 10 -0.21 -5.23 -16.12
N ALA A 11 -0.67 -4.25 -16.89
CA ALA A 11 -0.31 -4.11 -18.30
C ALA A 11 1.09 -3.50 -18.44
N HIS A 12 1.96 -4.19 -19.19
CA HIS A 12 3.30 -3.72 -19.52
C HIS A 12 3.43 -3.33 -20.99
N ASN A 13 4.43 -2.50 -21.31
CA ASN A 13 4.66 -1.96 -22.65
C ASN A 13 5.00 -3.01 -23.72
N ASN A 14 5.38 -4.22 -23.29
CA ASN A 14 5.66 -5.36 -24.16
C ASN A 14 4.37 -6.10 -24.64
N GLY A 15 3.18 -5.53 -24.38
CA GLY A 15 1.90 -6.13 -24.73
C GLY A 15 1.47 -7.28 -23.85
N LYS A 16 2.14 -7.50 -22.71
CA LYS A 16 1.81 -8.53 -21.74
C LYS A 16 1.10 -7.95 -20.51
N LEU A 17 0.30 -8.81 -19.89
CA LEU A 17 -0.27 -8.62 -18.55
C LEU A 17 0.55 -9.47 -17.58
N ILE A 18 1.13 -8.87 -16.54
CA ILE A 18 2.04 -9.55 -15.59
C ILE A 18 1.49 -9.42 -14.18
N CYS A 19 1.57 -10.52 -13.43
CA CYS A 19 1.32 -10.54 -12.00
C CYS A 19 2.61 -10.18 -11.24
N HIS A 20 2.61 -9.09 -10.48
CA HIS A 20 3.79 -8.66 -9.70
C HIS A 20 4.03 -9.52 -8.44
N TYR A 21 3.12 -10.43 -8.10
CA TYR A 21 3.29 -11.35 -6.96
C TYR A 21 3.95 -12.68 -7.35
N CYS A 22 3.46 -13.31 -8.43
CA CYS A 22 3.93 -14.64 -8.82
C CYS A 22 4.71 -14.68 -10.14
N GLY A 23 4.79 -13.55 -10.86
CA GLY A 23 5.44 -13.51 -12.17
C GLY A 23 4.63 -14.09 -13.31
N TYR A 24 3.38 -14.57 -13.08
CA TYR A 24 2.54 -15.07 -14.16
C TYR A 24 2.36 -14.04 -15.26
N GLU A 25 2.51 -14.46 -16.51
CA GLU A 25 2.38 -13.60 -17.68
C GLU A 25 1.33 -14.15 -18.65
N GLN A 26 0.56 -13.27 -19.25
CA GLN A 26 -0.32 -13.56 -20.38
C GLN A 26 -0.35 -12.42 -21.39
N ASN A 27 -0.77 -12.68 -22.61
CA ASN A 27 -0.96 -11.64 -23.61
C ASN A 27 -2.11 -10.70 -23.21
N HIS A 28 -2.01 -9.44 -23.59
CA HIS A 28 -3.07 -8.48 -23.35
C HIS A 28 -4.34 -8.90 -24.09
N VAL A 29 -5.43 -9.09 -23.34
CA VAL A 29 -6.74 -9.42 -23.92
C VAL A 29 -7.43 -8.15 -24.41
N LYS A 30 -7.99 -8.21 -25.63
CA LYS A 30 -8.72 -7.08 -26.25
C LYS A 30 -10.22 -7.09 -25.93
N ILE A 31 -10.73 -8.23 -25.47
CA ILE A 31 -12.15 -8.46 -25.16
C ILE A 31 -12.22 -9.13 -23.81
N CYS A 32 -13.12 -8.70 -22.94
CA CYS A 32 -13.32 -9.32 -21.63
C CYS A 32 -13.78 -10.76 -21.77
N PRO A 33 -13.06 -11.75 -21.27
CA PRO A 33 -13.46 -13.15 -21.40
C PRO A 33 -14.75 -13.50 -20.62
N SER A 34 -15.10 -12.67 -19.62
CA SER A 34 -16.30 -12.91 -18.80
C SER A 34 -17.57 -12.26 -19.35
N CYS A 35 -17.50 -11.06 -19.93
CA CYS A 35 -18.69 -10.33 -20.39
C CYS A 35 -18.65 -9.88 -21.85
N GLY A 36 -17.59 -10.21 -22.60
CA GLY A 36 -17.45 -9.86 -24.02
C GLY A 36 -17.23 -8.36 -24.30
N SER A 37 -17.09 -7.53 -23.28
CA SER A 37 -16.88 -6.09 -23.46
C SER A 37 -15.55 -5.80 -24.16
N LYS A 38 -15.57 -4.91 -25.14
CA LYS A 38 -14.39 -4.36 -25.81
C LYS A 38 -13.77 -3.20 -25.00
N TYR A 39 -14.47 -2.71 -23.98
CA TYR A 39 -14.02 -1.62 -23.11
C TYR A 39 -13.23 -2.18 -21.91
N ILE A 40 -12.20 -2.96 -22.18
CA ILE A 40 -11.24 -3.40 -21.18
C ILE A 40 -10.10 -2.40 -21.18
N SER A 41 -10.30 -1.27 -20.54
CA SER A 41 -9.19 -0.37 -20.22
C SER A 41 -8.93 -0.46 -18.73
N GLY A 42 -7.70 -0.80 -18.35
CA GLY A 42 -7.26 -0.57 -16.97
C GLY A 42 -7.33 0.92 -16.62
N PHE A 43 -7.33 1.26 -15.35
CA PHE A 43 -7.15 2.65 -14.90
C PHE A 43 -5.77 3.12 -15.40
N LYS A 44 -5.75 3.81 -16.55
CA LYS A 44 -4.53 4.20 -17.27
C LYS A 44 -4.01 5.56 -16.79
N ALA A 45 -3.92 5.80 -15.50
CA ALA A 45 -3.24 6.96 -14.96
C ALA A 45 -1.77 6.63 -14.59
N GLY A 46 -1.12 5.72 -15.31
CA GLY A 46 0.30 5.45 -15.15
C GLY A 46 1.15 6.63 -15.65
N THR A 47 2.37 6.74 -15.16
CA THR A 47 3.36 7.77 -15.50
C THR A 47 3.55 7.94 -16.99
N GLN A 48 3.45 6.87 -17.79
CA GLN A 48 3.51 6.94 -19.26
C GLN A 48 2.34 7.74 -19.85
N LYS A 49 1.12 7.53 -19.37
CA LYS A 49 -0.04 8.28 -19.86
C LYS A 49 0.02 9.73 -19.46
N ILE A 50 0.52 10.02 -18.26
CA ILE A 50 0.77 11.38 -17.80
C ILE A 50 1.83 12.04 -18.69
N GLU A 51 2.92 11.33 -19.03
CA GLU A 51 3.95 11.82 -19.95
C GLU A 51 3.37 12.19 -21.33
N GLU A 52 2.51 11.33 -21.92
CA GLU A 52 1.84 11.59 -23.18
C GLU A 52 0.96 12.86 -23.11
N LEU A 53 0.20 13.03 -22.03
CA LEU A 53 -0.65 14.21 -21.82
C LEU A 53 0.18 15.48 -21.65
N VAL A 54 1.24 15.41 -20.83
CA VAL A 54 2.14 16.57 -20.61
C VAL A 54 2.86 16.95 -21.88
N LYS A 55 3.31 15.99 -22.70
CA LYS A 55 3.90 16.27 -24.03
C LYS A 55 2.92 16.98 -24.97
N LYS A 56 1.63 16.64 -24.89
CA LYS A 56 0.60 17.28 -25.72
C LYS A 56 0.33 18.72 -25.26
N GLU A 57 0.26 18.94 -23.95
CA GLU A 57 -0.01 20.29 -23.40
C GLU A 57 1.22 21.20 -23.45
N PHE A 58 2.42 20.63 -23.30
CA PHE A 58 3.70 21.35 -23.30
C PHE A 58 4.67 20.79 -24.36
N PRO A 59 4.38 21.00 -25.67
CA PRO A 59 5.12 20.34 -26.75
C PRO A 59 6.59 20.78 -26.87
N LYS A 60 6.98 21.89 -26.23
CA LYS A 60 8.38 22.38 -26.21
C LYS A 60 9.14 21.96 -24.98
N ALA A 61 8.47 21.39 -23.97
CA ALA A 61 9.13 20.99 -22.72
C ALA A 61 9.92 19.69 -22.90
N ARG A 62 11.10 19.66 -22.31
CA ARG A 62 11.92 18.45 -22.18
C ARG A 62 11.42 17.69 -20.95
N ILE A 63 10.96 16.46 -21.17
CA ILE A 63 10.29 15.66 -20.14
C ILE A 63 11.14 14.43 -19.83
N LEU A 64 11.41 14.20 -18.56
CA LEU A 64 11.96 12.96 -18.03
C LEU A 64 10.89 12.19 -17.28
N ARG A 65 10.92 10.87 -17.39
CA ARG A 65 10.07 9.96 -16.63
C ARG A 65 10.91 9.05 -15.76
N MET A 66 10.50 8.90 -14.49
CA MET A 66 11.15 8.08 -13.50
C MET A 66 10.12 7.18 -12.79
N ASP A 67 10.09 5.93 -13.18
CA ASP A 67 9.25 4.89 -12.61
C ASP A 67 10.00 3.55 -12.59
N PHE A 68 9.35 2.50 -12.12
CA PHE A 68 9.96 1.17 -12.05
C PHE A 68 10.46 0.68 -13.41
N ASP A 69 9.74 0.98 -14.51
CA ASP A 69 10.15 0.52 -15.85
C ASP A 69 11.37 1.26 -16.39
N THR A 70 11.49 2.55 -16.08
CA THR A 70 12.63 3.37 -16.54
C THR A 70 13.86 3.22 -15.66
N THR A 71 13.74 2.65 -14.46
CA THR A 71 14.83 2.53 -13.47
C THR A 71 15.33 1.09 -13.27
N ARG A 72 15.05 0.18 -14.20
CA ARG A 72 15.48 -1.24 -14.10
C ARG A 72 16.98 -1.47 -14.16
N SER A 73 17.72 -0.63 -14.88
CA SER A 73 19.19 -0.74 -14.94
C SER A 73 19.83 0.02 -13.78
N LYS A 74 20.94 -0.52 -13.26
CA LYS A 74 21.63 -0.03 -12.06
C LYS A 74 21.95 1.48 -12.09
N ASP A 75 22.25 2.04 -13.27
CA ASP A 75 22.69 3.44 -13.42
C ASP A 75 21.58 4.37 -13.94
N SER A 76 20.39 3.84 -14.31
CA SER A 76 19.35 4.65 -14.93
C SER A 76 18.72 5.62 -13.95
N TYR A 77 18.59 5.22 -12.70
CA TYR A 77 18.10 6.05 -11.61
C TYR A 77 18.94 7.33 -11.43
N GLU A 78 20.25 7.14 -11.25
CA GLU A 78 21.20 8.26 -11.04
C GLU A 78 21.31 9.15 -12.28
N LYS A 79 21.27 8.58 -13.49
CA LYS A 79 21.29 9.34 -14.74
C LYS A 79 20.09 10.27 -14.89
N ILE A 80 18.87 9.77 -14.61
CA ILE A 80 17.64 10.58 -14.69
C ILE A 80 17.72 11.74 -13.70
N LEU A 81 18.15 11.47 -12.46
CA LEU A 81 18.25 12.49 -11.43
C LEU A 81 19.31 13.54 -11.73
N SER A 82 20.49 13.10 -12.19
CA SER A 82 21.57 14.00 -12.58
C SER A 82 21.17 14.89 -13.76
N ALA A 83 20.51 14.34 -14.77
CA ALA A 83 20.01 15.10 -15.92
C ALA A 83 18.98 16.15 -15.49
N PHE A 84 18.07 15.81 -14.56
CA PHE A 84 17.11 16.78 -14.03
C PHE A 84 17.77 17.85 -13.15
N ALA A 85 18.71 17.47 -12.30
CA ALA A 85 19.49 18.39 -11.46
C ALA A 85 20.30 19.39 -12.31
N ASN A 86 20.88 18.92 -13.44
CA ASN A 86 21.62 19.71 -14.40
C ASN A 86 20.73 20.55 -15.34
N GLN A 87 19.41 20.58 -15.11
CA GLN A 87 18.44 21.32 -15.95
C GLN A 87 18.41 20.86 -17.42
N GLU A 88 18.73 19.59 -17.68
CA GLU A 88 18.61 18.99 -18.99
C GLU A 88 17.16 18.66 -19.35
N ALA A 89 16.25 18.71 -18.38
CA ALA A 89 14.82 18.59 -18.53
C ALA A 89 14.07 19.65 -17.72
N ASP A 90 12.88 19.99 -18.23
CA ASP A 90 12.00 21.01 -17.65
C ASP A 90 10.93 20.40 -16.74
N ILE A 91 10.57 19.14 -17.00
CA ILE A 91 9.54 18.41 -16.23
C ILE A 91 10.04 17.00 -15.90
N LEU A 92 9.96 16.63 -14.61
CA LEU A 92 10.18 15.27 -14.14
C LEU A 92 8.86 14.66 -13.71
N ILE A 93 8.48 13.56 -14.35
CA ILE A 93 7.27 12.79 -14.03
C ILE A 93 7.68 11.49 -13.35
N GLY A 94 7.04 11.17 -12.22
CA GLY A 94 7.34 9.91 -11.57
C GLY A 94 6.35 9.52 -10.48
N THR A 95 6.67 8.45 -9.80
CA THR A 95 5.94 7.95 -8.63
C THR A 95 6.58 8.49 -7.34
N GLN A 96 6.25 7.92 -6.20
CA GLN A 96 6.86 8.25 -4.90
C GLN A 96 8.40 8.23 -4.89
N MET A 97 9.03 7.57 -5.87
CA MET A 97 10.49 7.47 -6.00
C MET A 97 11.15 8.85 -6.15
N ILE A 98 10.51 9.81 -6.84
CA ILE A 98 11.07 11.15 -7.07
C ILE A 98 11.03 12.05 -5.83
N VAL A 99 10.24 11.67 -4.82
CA VAL A 99 10.04 12.49 -3.62
C VAL A 99 11.12 12.24 -2.57
N LYS A 100 11.77 11.07 -2.60
CA LYS A 100 12.73 10.65 -1.56
C LYS A 100 14.16 11.05 -1.90
N GLY A 101 14.84 11.71 -0.96
CA GLY A 101 16.30 11.79 -0.90
C GLY A 101 17.00 12.74 -1.89
N HIS A 102 16.26 13.53 -2.69
CA HIS A 102 16.88 14.41 -3.70
C HIS A 102 16.58 15.87 -3.42
N ASP A 103 17.53 16.74 -3.72
CA ASP A 103 17.38 18.18 -3.62
C ASP A 103 17.48 18.82 -5.02
N PHE A 104 16.40 19.50 -5.42
CA PHE A 104 16.29 20.19 -6.69
C PHE A 104 15.96 21.68 -6.44
N PRO A 105 16.96 22.55 -6.26
CA PRO A 105 16.71 23.94 -5.88
C PRO A 105 15.92 24.75 -6.92
N ASN A 106 15.92 24.29 -8.16
CA ASN A 106 15.26 24.98 -9.28
C ASN A 106 13.80 24.56 -9.49
N VAL A 107 13.25 23.66 -8.65
CA VAL A 107 11.84 23.25 -8.76
C VAL A 107 10.94 24.33 -8.19
N THR A 108 10.13 24.92 -9.06
CA THR A 108 9.15 25.96 -8.71
C THR A 108 7.72 25.46 -8.62
N LEU A 109 7.42 24.29 -9.21
CA LEU A 109 6.08 23.70 -9.17
C LEU A 109 6.15 22.20 -8.89
N VAL A 110 5.33 21.73 -7.95
CA VAL A 110 5.09 20.32 -7.70
C VAL A 110 3.60 20.02 -7.86
N GLY A 111 3.27 19.13 -8.79
CA GLY A 111 1.92 18.61 -8.99
C GLY A 111 1.77 17.20 -8.40
N VAL A 112 0.88 17.02 -7.44
CA VAL A 112 0.50 15.70 -6.91
C VAL A 112 -0.82 15.29 -7.54
N LEU A 113 -0.79 14.24 -8.35
CA LEU A 113 -1.98 13.71 -9.02
C LEU A 113 -2.58 12.56 -8.21
N ALA A 114 -3.92 12.56 -8.09
CA ALA A 114 -4.68 11.48 -7.46
C ALA A 114 -4.18 11.13 -6.04
N ALA A 115 -4.04 12.14 -5.18
CA ALA A 115 -3.61 11.98 -3.78
C ALA A 115 -4.46 10.97 -3.00
N ASP A 116 -5.71 10.79 -3.40
CA ASP A 116 -6.67 9.84 -2.79
C ASP A 116 -6.26 8.37 -2.92
N LEU A 117 -5.42 8.01 -3.89
CA LEU A 117 -5.02 6.61 -4.08
C LEU A 117 -4.34 6.02 -2.83
N SER A 118 -3.63 6.85 -2.07
CA SER A 118 -3.01 6.44 -0.82
C SER A 118 -3.97 6.38 0.36
N LEU A 119 -5.09 7.14 0.31
CA LEU A 119 -6.13 7.13 1.35
C LEU A 119 -7.03 5.89 1.29
N TYR A 120 -7.28 5.36 0.09
CA TYR A 120 -8.20 4.24 -0.11
C TYR A 120 -7.53 2.86 -0.02
N VAL A 121 -6.34 2.78 0.51
CA VAL A 121 -5.72 1.50 0.88
C VAL A 121 -6.37 1.00 2.16
N SER A 122 -6.74 -0.28 2.21
CA SER A 122 -7.32 -0.92 3.41
C SER A 122 -6.25 -1.15 4.48
N ASP A 123 -5.73 -0.06 5.05
CA ASP A 123 -4.65 -0.06 6.03
C ASP A 123 -4.85 1.12 6.98
N TYR A 124 -4.72 0.88 8.28
CA TYR A 124 -4.90 1.93 9.29
C TYR A 124 -3.81 3.03 9.23
N HIS A 125 -2.70 2.80 8.53
CA HIS A 125 -1.68 3.81 8.24
C HIS A 125 -1.96 4.65 6.98
N ALA A 126 -3.08 4.44 6.28
CA ALA A 126 -3.34 5.10 5.00
C ALA A 126 -3.30 6.63 5.08
N ALA A 127 -3.91 7.20 6.13
CA ALA A 127 -3.92 8.64 6.37
C ALA A 127 -2.52 9.17 6.71
N GLU A 128 -1.77 8.47 7.57
CA GLU A 128 -0.40 8.81 7.92
C GLU A 128 0.53 8.77 6.70
N ARG A 129 0.48 7.70 5.91
CA ARG A 129 1.27 7.60 4.67
C ARG A 129 0.93 8.71 3.68
N THR A 130 -0.35 9.06 3.57
CA THR A 130 -0.79 10.16 2.70
C THR A 130 -0.21 11.48 3.18
N PHE A 131 -0.34 11.80 4.47
CA PHE A 131 0.24 13.00 5.06
C PHE A 131 1.75 13.08 4.81
N GLN A 132 2.48 12.00 5.08
CA GLN A 132 3.93 11.93 4.87
C GLN A 132 4.32 12.16 3.40
N LEU A 133 3.63 11.52 2.46
CA LEU A 133 3.90 11.65 1.03
C LEU A 133 3.62 13.06 0.53
N LEU A 134 2.49 13.65 0.92
CA LEU A 134 2.11 15.01 0.52
C LEU A 134 3.08 16.05 1.10
N THR A 135 3.45 15.93 2.38
CA THR A 135 4.41 16.83 3.04
C THR A 135 5.79 16.70 2.40
N GLN A 136 6.26 15.49 2.11
CA GLN A 136 7.53 15.29 1.41
C GLN A 136 7.51 15.88 0.01
N ALA A 137 6.41 15.71 -0.74
CA ALA A 137 6.26 16.29 -2.08
C ALA A 137 6.23 17.83 -2.00
N ALA A 138 5.47 18.39 -1.07
CA ALA A 138 5.40 19.83 -0.85
C ALA A 138 6.78 20.42 -0.53
N GLY A 139 7.58 19.74 0.28
CA GLY A 139 8.94 20.15 0.61
C GLY A 139 9.95 20.13 -0.56
N ARG A 140 9.54 19.77 -1.78
CA ARG A 140 10.41 19.81 -2.98
C ARG A 140 10.33 21.11 -3.75
N ALA A 141 9.26 21.86 -3.64
CA ALA A 141 9.12 23.16 -4.30
C ALA A 141 9.75 24.29 -3.47
N GLY A 142 10.33 25.29 -4.15
CA GLY A 142 10.75 26.56 -3.53
C GLY A 142 12.00 26.46 -2.65
N ARG A 143 12.91 25.53 -2.93
CA ARG A 143 14.19 25.41 -2.19
C ARG A 143 15.28 26.35 -2.68
N GLY A 144 15.08 27.00 -3.82
CA GLY A 144 16.01 27.99 -4.38
C GLY A 144 15.53 29.42 -4.14
N GLU A 145 16.02 30.34 -4.98
CA GLU A 145 15.68 31.76 -4.90
C GLU A 145 14.24 32.07 -5.32
N LYS A 146 13.62 31.17 -6.09
CA LYS A 146 12.24 31.35 -6.59
C LYS A 146 11.25 30.71 -5.64
N PRO A 147 10.10 31.36 -5.36
CA PRO A 147 9.05 30.74 -4.56
C PRO A 147 8.52 29.49 -5.25
N GLY A 148 8.17 28.49 -4.45
CA GLY A 148 7.59 27.23 -4.94
C GLY A 148 6.08 27.20 -4.75
N GLU A 149 5.40 26.56 -5.67
CA GLU A 149 3.97 26.26 -5.61
C GLU A 149 3.73 24.75 -5.60
N VAL A 150 2.73 24.31 -4.83
CA VAL A 150 2.32 22.90 -4.77
C VAL A 150 0.85 22.78 -5.06
N ILE A 151 0.50 21.96 -6.05
CA ILE A 151 -0.89 21.68 -6.40
C ILE A 151 -1.20 20.22 -6.07
N ILE A 152 -2.17 19.99 -5.20
CA ILE A 152 -2.63 18.65 -4.81
C ILE A 152 -4.00 18.41 -5.44
N GLN A 153 -4.07 17.44 -6.34
CA GLN A 153 -5.33 17.00 -6.93
C GLN A 153 -5.93 15.89 -6.06
N THR A 154 -7.14 16.10 -5.56
CA THR A 154 -7.85 15.17 -4.69
C THR A 154 -9.37 15.29 -4.86
N TYR A 155 -10.10 14.20 -4.64
CA TYR A 155 -11.57 14.19 -4.53
C TYR A 155 -12.05 14.45 -3.10
N ASN A 156 -11.14 14.39 -2.11
CA ASN A 156 -11.43 14.61 -0.70
C ASN A 156 -10.52 15.70 -0.09
N PRO A 157 -10.67 16.96 -0.52
CA PRO A 157 -9.82 18.05 -0.04
C PRO A 157 -9.99 18.37 1.45
N GLU A 158 -11.13 17.97 2.05
CA GLU A 158 -11.45 18.17 3.47
C GLU A 158 -10.86 17.11 4.38
N HIS A 159 -10.19 16.08 3.85
CA HIS A 159 -9.57 15.06 4.68
C HIS A 159 -8.42 15.65 5.50
N TYR A 160 -8.40 15.38 6.81
CA TYR A 160 -7.43 15.98 7.72
C TYR A 160 -5.97 15.79 7.28
N SER A 161 -5.59 14.61 6.73
CA SER A 161 -4.23 14.39 6.22
C SER A 161 -3.87 15.29 5.04
N VAL A 162 -4.85 15.70 4.22
CA VAL A 162 -4.65 16.62 3.10
C VAL A 162 -4.54 18.06 3.60
N ILE A 163 -5.45 18.47 4.50
CA ILE A 163 -5.44 19.81 5.10
C ILE A 163 -4.15 20.04 5.87
N CYS A 164 -3.77 19.11 6.75
CA CYS A 164 -2.56 19.22 7.56
C CYS A 164 -1.29 19.21 6.68
N ALA A 165 -1.25 18.40 5.61
CA ALA A 165 -0.13 18.41 4.68
C ALA A 165 -0.02 19.73 3.91
N LYS A 166 -1.15 20.32 3.48
CA LYS A 166 -1.21 21.64 2.85
C LYS A 166 -0.64 22.73 3.77
N ASN A 167 -0.97 22.67 5.04
CA ASN A 167 -0.52 23.63 6.04
C ASN A 167 0.85 23.29 6.63
N GLN A 168 1.42 22.12 6.30
CA GLN A 168 2.63 21.55 6.90
C GLN A 168 2.53 21.44 8.43
N ASP A 169 1.33 21.20 8.94
CA ASP A 169 1.04 21.13 10.38
C ASP A 169 1.04 19.66 10.85
N TYR A 170 2.20 19.22 11.32
CA TYR A 170 2.37 17.89 11.90
C TYR A 170 1.62 17.75 13.23
N ASN A 171 1.56 18.81 14.05
CA ASN A 171 0.94 18.71 15.37
C ASN A 171 -0.57 18.48 15.23
N GLN A 172 -1.23 19.27 14.39
CA GLN A 172 -2.65 19.06 14.10
C GLN A 172 -2.88 17.67 13.49
N PHE A 173 -2.04 17.23 12.54
CA PHE A 173 -2.15 15.89 11.98
C PHE A 173 -2.06 14.81 13.07
N TYR A 174 -1.07 14.93 13.98
CA TYR A 174 -0.89 13.96 15.07
C TYR A 174 -2.10 13.89 16.00
N GLU A 175 -2.68 15.03 16.37
CA GLU A 175 -3.87 15.09 17.24
C GLU A 175 -5.08 14.39 16.61
N GLU A 176 -5.35 14.66 15.32
CA GLU A 176 -6.45 14.03 14.57
C GLU A 176 -6.21 12.52 14.39
N GLU A 177 -5.01 12.13 14.00
CA GLU A 177 -4.66 10.73 13.76
C GLU A 177 -4.71 9.91 15.05
N ILE A 178 -4.17 10.42 16.17
CA ILE A 178 -4.14 9.70 17.43
C ILE A 178 -5.55 9.54 18.01
N PHE A 179 -6.40 10.56 17.85
CA PHE A 179 -7.82 10.48 18.22
C PHE A 179 -8.55 9.39 17.44
N TYR A 180 -8.33 9.33 16.12
CA TYR A 180 -8.88 8.28 15.27
C TYR A 180 -8.39 6.89 15.71
N ARG A 181 -7.08 6.73 15.94
CA ARG A 181 -6.50 5.44 16.37
C ARG A 181 -7.01 5.00 17.73
N GLN A 182 -7.24 5.94 18.65
CA GLN A 182 -7.86 5.65 19.94
C GLN A 182 -9.30 5.16 19.78
N ALA A 183 -10.10 5.86 18.99
CA ALA A 183 -11.49 5.48 18.72
C ALA A 183 -11.61 4.11 18.06
N MET A 184 -10.74 3.80 17.11
CA MET A 184 -10.71 2.56 16.35
C MET A 184 -9.85 1.44 16.97
N ARG A 185 -9.23 1.71 18.12
CA ARG A 185 -8.37 0.76 18.84
C ARG A 185 -7.22 0.25 17.95
N TYR A 186 -6.46 1.18 17.36
CA TYR A 186 -5.29 0.90 16.54
C TYR A 186 -3.98 1.28 17.24
N PRO A 187 -2.86 0.66 16.86
CA PRO A 187 -1.53 1.11 17.29
C PRO A 187 -1.28 2.59 16.96
N PRO A 188 -0.54 3.33 17.83
CA PRO A 188 0.17 2.87 19.04
C PRO A 188 -0.67 2.94 20.32
N VAL A 189 -1.94 3.40 20.28
CA VAL A 189 -2.78 3.56 21.48
C VAL A 189 -3.24 2.19 22.00
N TRP A 190 -3.54 1.30 21.10
CA TRP A 190 -3.74 -0.12 21.35
C TRP A 190 -2.65 -0.92 20.65
N HIS A 191 -2.48 -2.17 21.00
CA HIS A 191 -1.63 -3.11 20.29
C HIS A 191 -2.47 -4.07 19.45
N MET A 192 -1.89 -4.58 18.41
CA MET A 192 -2.54 -5.54 17.51
C MET A 192 -1.63 -6.72 17.23
N LEU A 193 -2.17 -7.93 17.35
CA LEU A 193 -1.55 -9.17 16.89
C LEU A 193 -2.36 -9.68 15.71
N VAL A 194 -1.69 -9.93 14.59
CA VAL A 194 -2.27 -10.63 13.45
C VAL A 194 -1.78 -12.07 13.44
N VAL A 195 -2.71 -13.00 13.34
CA VAL A 195 -2.45 -14.42 13.15
C VAL A 195 -2.88 -14.79 11.75
N LEU A 196 -1.92 -15.12 10.89
CA LEU A 196 -2.13 -15.52 9.50
C LEU A 196 -2.10 -17.04 9.37
N CYS A 197 -3.19 -17.65 8.93
CA CYS A 197 -3.28 -19.06 8.59
C CYS A 197 -3.21 -19.23 7.07
N ALA A 198 -2.23 -19.96 6.58
CA ALA A 198 -2.00 -20.14 5.15
C ALA A 198 -1.94 -21.64 4.76
N SER A 199 -2.65 -22.02 3.69
CA SER A 199 -2.65 -23.36 3.11
C SER A 199 -2.85 -23.32 1.59
N LYS A 200 -2.48 -24.41 0.91
CA LYS A 200 -2.83 -24.64 -0.50
C LYS A 200 -4.33 -24.88 -0.70
N GLU A 201 -5.00 -25.36 0.33
CA GLU A 201 -6.45 -25.59 0.32
C GLU A 201 -7.14 -24.51 1.16
N GLU A 202 -8.07 -23.77 0.52
CA GLU A 202 -8.78 -22.67 1.17
C GLU A 202 -9.56 -23.12 2.41
N ALA A 203 -10.22 -24.29 2.28
CA ALA A 203 -11.00 -24.86 3.37
C ALA A 203 -10.14 -25.19 4.60
N GLU A 204 -8.90 -25.64 4.41
CA GLU A 204 -7.96 -25.90 5.50
C GLU A 204 -7.50 -24.63 6.19
N ALA A 205 -7.15 -23.58 5.41
CA ALA A 205 -6.78 -22.28 5.97
C ALA A 205 -7.91 -21.68 6.81
N TYR A 206 -9.16 -21.75 6.29
CA TYR A 206 -10.34 -21.27 7.01
C TYR A 206 -10.63 -22.10 8.26
N ALA A 207 -10.60 -23.44 8.16
CA ALA A 207 -10.86 -24.32 9.30
C ALA A 207 -9.85 -24.09 10.44
N CYS A 208 -8.56 -23.91 10.10
CA CYS A 208 -7.54 -23.58 11.07
C CYS A 208 -7.83 -22.24 11.76
N ALA A 209 -8.07 -21.18 10.99
CA ALA A 209 -8.35 -19.87 11.57
C ALA A 209 -9.62 -19.88 12.43
N LYS A 210 -10.68 -20.58 11.99
CA LYS A 210 -11.93 -20.71 12.74
C LYS A 210 -11.74 -21.43 14.07
N GLU A 211 -11.03 -22.55 14.06
CA GLU A 211 -10.76 -23.31 15.28
C GLU A 211 -9.93 -22.54 16.29
N LEU A 212 -8.92 -21.77 15.81
CA LEU A 212 -8.17 -20.86 16.67
C LEU A 212 -9.09 -19.80 17.28
N ALA A 213 -9.97 -19.21 16.48
CA ALA A 213 -10.95 -18.23 16.95
C ALA A 213 -11.88 -18.84 18.02
N ASP A 214 -12.51 -19.99 17.73
CA ASP A 214 -13.44 -20.67 18.62
C ASP A 214 -12.77 -21.07 19.95
N THR A 215 -11.48 -21.42 19.90
CA THR A 215 -10.71 -21.78 21.09
C THR A 215 -10.37 -20.55 21.92
N MET A 216 -9.95 -19.46 21.26
CA MET A 216 -9.63 -18.21 21.95
C MET A 216 -10.87 -17.60 22.60
N GLU A 217 -12.04 -17.65 21.98
CA GLU A 217 -13.32 -17.21 22.58
C GLU A 217 -13.64 -17.94 23.89
N LYS A 218 -13.36 -19.25 23.96
CA LYS A 218 -13.66 -20.07 25.15
C LYS A 218 -12.68 -19.83 26.30
N VAL A 219 -11.43 -19.52 25.97
CA VAL A 219 -10.37 -19.36 26.99
C VAL A 219 -10.25 -17.92 27.47
N GLN A 220 -10.83 -16.98 26.73
CA GLN A 220 -10.68 -15.57 27.00
C GLN A 220 -11.55 -15.10 28.17
N ALA A 221 -10.88 -14.59 29.22
CA ALA A 221 -11.53 -13.95 30.36
C ALA A 221 -11.49 -12.41 30.29
N ASP A 222 -10.60 -11.83 29.50
CA ASP A 222 -10.41 -10.38 29.43
C ASP A 222 -11.41 -9.72 28.49
N LYS A 223 -12.31 -8.91 29.07
CA LYS A 223 -13.34 -8.16 28.33
C LYS A 223 -12.79 -7.06 27.41
N LYS A 224 -11.51 -6.66 27.58
CA LYS A 224 -10.87 -5.66 26.74
C LYS A 224 -10.31 -6.26 25.46
N LEU A 225 -10.07 -7.57 25.42
CA LEU A 225 -9.59 -8.19 24.19
C LEU A 225 -10.66 -8.14 23.11
N GLN A 226 -10.28 -7.60 21.97
CA GLN A 226 -11.11 -7.60 20.77
C GLN A 226 -10.52 -8.59 19.78
N MET A 227 -11.31 -9.55 19.33
CA MET A 227 -10.98 -10.47 18.26
C MET A 227 -11.83 -10.17 17.03
N ILE A 228 -11.22 -10.16 15.85
CA ILE A 228 -11.86 -9.94 14.56
C ILE A 228 -11.42 -11.03 13.60
N GLY A 229 -12.34 -11.65 12.93
CA GLY A 229 -12.07 -12.74 11.99
C GLY A 229 -12.73 -14.07 12.44
N PRO A 230 -12.47 -15.18 11.72
CA PRO A 230 -11.58 -15.28 10.56
C PRO A 230 -12.06 -14.49 9.34
N ALA A 231 -11.14 -13.81 8.69
CA ALA A 231 -11.38 -13.02 7.48
C ALA A 231 -10.35 -13.35 6.40
N ASP A 232 -10.63 -12.95 5.17
CA ASP A 232 -9.61 -12.98 4.12
C ASP A 232 -8.50 -11.97 4.40
N ALA A 233 -7.25 -12.34 4.12
CA ALA A 233 -6.17 -11.38 4.07
C ALA A 233 -6.42 -10.33 2.95
N ALA A 234 -5.76 -9.17 3.00
CA ALA A 234 -5.88 -8.12 1.97
C ALA A 234 -5.62 -8.66 0.56
N VAL A 235 -4.73 -9.65 0.42
CA VAL A 235 -4.57 -10.50 -0.76
C VAL A 235 -4.86 -11.93 -0.34
N ALA A 236 -6.09 -12.38 -0.56
CA ALA A 236 -6.60 -13.65 -0.07
C ALA A 236 -5.86 -14.88 -0.61
N LYS A 237 -5.20 -14.77 -1.79
CA LYS A 237 -4.43 -15.85 -2.40
C LYS A 237 -3.17 -15.32 -3.08
N VAL A 238 -2.01 -15.93 -2.81
CA VAL A 238 -0.72 -15.64 -3.46
C VAL A 238 0.00 -16.93 -3.77
N ASN A 239 0.41 -17.16 -5.03
CA ASN A 239 1.09 -18.40 -5.49
C ASN A 239 0.31 -19.67 -5.12
N ASP A 240 -1.01 -19.65 -5.34
CA ASP A 240 -1.93 -20.74 -4.98
C ASP A 240 -1.95 -21.11 -3.48
N ILE A 241 -1.49 -20.18 -2.61
CA ILE A 241 -1.60 -20.29 -1.16
C ILE A 241 -2.71 -19.34 -0.71
N TYR A 242 -3.74 -19.88 -0.09
CA TYR A 242 -4.86 -19.16 0.50
C TYR A 242 -4.51 -18.69 1.89
N LYS A 243 -4.96 -17.48 2.24
CA LYS A 243 -4.58 -16.75 3.45
C LYS A 243 -5.83 -16.30 4.20
N LYS A 244 -5.97 -16.71 5.45
CA LYS A 244 -7.01 -16.24 6.39
C LYS A 244 -6.34 -15.60 7.59
N VAL A 245 -6.94 -14.55 8.13
CA VAL A 245 -6.38 -13.74 9.21
C VAL A 245 -7.32 -13.65 10.39
N LEU A 246 -6.74 -13.60 11.58
CA LEU A 246 -7.38 -13.20 12.83
C LEU A 246 -6.65 -11.98 13.36
N TYR A 247 -7.38 -10.98 13.80
CA TYR A 247 -6.84 -9.79 14.46
C TYR A 247 -7.20 -9.83 15.93
N PHE A 248 -6.22 -9.69 16.79
CA PHE A 248 -6.41 -9.51 18.23
C PHE A 248 -5.92 -8.13 18.62
N LYS A 249 -6.76 -7.35 19.29
CA LYS A 249 -6.42 -6.00 19.75
C LYS A 249 -6.55 -5.90 21.25
N HIS A 250 -5.54 -5.33 21.92
CA HIS A 250 -5.54 -5.13 23.37
C HIS A 250 -4.66 -3.94 23.77
N PRO A 251 -5.00 -3.17 24.83
CA PRO A 251 -4.15 -2.08 25.29
C PRO A 251 -2.85 -2.56 25.97
N ASP A 252 -2.81 -3.80 26.46
CA ASP A 252 -1.63 -4.41 27.05
C ASP A 252 -0.99 -5.41 26.08
N TYR A 253 0.24 -5.15 25.69
CA TYR A 253 1.02 -5.98 24.78
C TYR A 253 1.27 -7.39 25.35
N GLY A 254 1.42 -7.51 26.69
CA GLY A 254 1.63 -8.79 27.37
C GLY A 254 0.48 -9.77 27.15
N VAL A 255 -0.76 -9.28 27.05
CA VAL A 255 -1.93 -10.13 26.76
C VAL A 255 -1.83 -10.70 25.35
N LEU A 256 -1.38 -9.92 24.36
CA LEU A 256 -1.19 -10.41 23.00
C LEU A 256 -0.08 -11.46 22.89
N ILE A 257 1.00 -11.33 23.70
CA ILE A 257 2.04 -12.37 23.80
C ILE A 257 1.44 -13.66 24.33
N GLN A 258 0.64 -13.62 25.41
CA GLN A 258 -0.02 -14.82 25.95
C GLN A 258 -0.95 -15.49 24.91
N ILE A 259 -1.65 -14.69 24.10
CA ILE A 259 -2.47 -15.22 23.00
C ILE A 259 -1.59 -15.93 21.97
N LYS A 260 -0.50 -15.30 21.55
CA LYS A 260 0.47 -15.89 20.61
C LYS A 260 0.99 -17.21 21.14
N ASP A 261 1.46 -17.26 22.40
CA ASP A 261 1.99 -18.48 23.04
C ASP A 261 0.92 -19.58 23.09
N LYS A 262 -0.32 -19.22 23.41
CA LYS A 262 -1.44 -20.16 23.41
C LYS A 262 -1.74 -20.72 22.03
N VAL A 263 -1.72 -19.90 20.99
CA VAL A 263 -1.91 -20.34 19.60
C VAL A 263 -0.77 -21.27 19.18
N GLU A 264 0.49 -20.97 19.52
CA GLU A 264 1.64 -21.84 19.26
C GLU A 264 1.46 -23.21 19.92
N GLN A 265 1.13 -23.23 21.20
CA GLN A 265 0.87 -24.49 21.92
C GLN A 265 -0.22 -25.32 21.23
N LEU A 266 -1.33 -24.71 20.84
CA LEU A 266 -2.42 -25.41 20.11
C LEU A 266 -1.95 -25.98 18.77
N MET A 267 -1.07 -25.30 18.07
CA MET A 267 -0.52 -25.77 16.80
C MET A 267 0.48 -26.92 17.00
N GLU A 268 1.29 -26.89 18.06
CA GLU A 268 2.24 -27.96 18.42
C GLU A 268 1.51 -29.23 18.85
N GLU A 269 0.43 -29.13 19.64
CA GLU A 269 -0.39 -30.28 20.06
C GLU A 269 -1.04 -31.00 18.87
N LYS A 270 -1.21 -30.32 17.73
CA LYS A 270 -1.77 -30.85 16.48
C LYS A 270 -0.70 -31.50 15.59
N GLN A 271 0.13 -32.38 16.11
CA GLN A 271 1.10 -33.17 15.35
C GLN A 271 0.44 -33.92 14.15
N GLY A 272 0.30 -33.25 13.01
CA GLY A 272 -0.30 -33.87 11.80
C GLY A 272 -0.80 -32.89 10.76
N VAL A 273 -0.90 -31.62 11.05
CA VAL A 273 -1.35 -30.61 10.08
C VAL A 273 -0.14 -30.15 9.23
N LYS A 274 0.35 -31.04 8.37
CA LYS A 274 1.57 -30.84 7.56
C LYS A 274 1.47 -29.71 6.51
N ASN A 275 0.27 -29.19 6.24
CA ASN A 275 0.04 -28.31 5.07
C ASN A 275 -0.39 -26.89 5.47
N ILE A 276 -0.43 -26.55 6.76
CA ILE A 276 -0.84 -25.22 7.23
C ILE A 276 0.35 -24.51 7.84
N SER A 277 0.58 -23.26 7.39
CA SER A 277 1.54 -22.33 8.01
C SER A 277 0.78 -21.31 8.83
N VAL A 278 1.20 -21.11 10.09
CA VAL A 278 0.69 -20.05 10.96
C VAL A 278 1.83 -19.06 11.19
N GLN A 279 1.54 -17.77 10.96
CA GLN A 279 2.49 -16.67 11.13
C GLN A 279 1.88 -15.61 12.05
N PHE A 280 2.75 -14.94 12.81
CA PHE A 280 2.39 -13.92 13.78
C PHE A 280 3.04 -12.60 13.39
N ASP A 281 2.28 -11.51 13.46
CA ASP A 281 2.83 -10.17 13.29
C ASP A 281 2.21 -9.23 14.33
N PHE A 282 3.06 -8.54 15.08
CA PHE A 282 2.66 -7.58 16.09
C PHE A 282 2.75 -6.17 15.55
N ASP A 283 1.69 -5.39 15.74
CA ASP A 283 1.57 -4.01 15.28
C ASP A 283 2.02 -3.86 13.82
N PRO A 284 1.41 -4.63 12.87
CA PRO A 284 1.90 -4.75 11.51
C PRO A 284 1.96 -3.40 10.81
N VAL A 285 3.11 -3.13 10.18
CA VAL A 285 3.33 -1.90 9.40
C VAL A 285 2.61 -1.93 8.06
N ASN A 286 2.33 -3.12 7.53
CA ASN A 286 1.58 -3.32 6.30
C ASN A 286 0.37 -4.20 6.58
N GLY A 287 -0.76 -3.92 5.93
CA GLY A 287 -1.94 -4.79 5.99
C GLY A 287 -1.63 -6.17 5.38
N PHE A 288 -2.19 -7.23 5.99
CA PHE A 288 -2.12 -8.60 5.49
C PHE A 288 -3.21 -8.85 4.46
#